data_3e206928b06406b05bc6cb1337451f3b
#
_entry.id   3e206928b06406b05bc6cb1337451f3b
#
_cell.length_a   1.000
_cell.length_b   1.000
_cell.length_c   1.000
_cell.angle_alpha   90.00
_cell.angle_beta   90.00
_cell.angle_gamma   90.00
#
_symmetry.space_group_name_H-M   'P 1'
#
loop_
_entity.id
_entity.type
_entity.pdbx_description
1 polymer ?
#
loop_
_entity_poly.entity_id
_entity_poly.type
_entity_poly.pdbx_seq_one_letter_code
_entity_poly.pdbx_strand_id
1 'polypeptide(L)'
;RRRGGSDDVVFETFRLEVGHAHGVKPGNIVGAIANEAGLEGRHIGQVDIRDDHSFVDLPEGMPKDIFRNLKKVRVAGQELRISRVDAKPPR
;
A
#
# COMPACT_ATOMS: atom_id res chain seq x y z
N ARG A 1 1.00 -13.45 -13.24
CA ARG A 1 0.49 -13.45 -13.11
C ARG A 1 -0.49 -13.42 -13.15
N ARG A 2 -0.92 -13.37 -13.17
CA ARG A 2 -1.83 -13.29 -13.18
C ARG A 2 -2.73 -13.66 -13.07
N ARG A 3 -3.35 -13.66 -12.77
CA ARG A 3 -4.18 -13.95 -12.61
C ARG A 3 -5.10 -13.93 -12.72
N GLY A 4 -5.18 -13.89 -12.89
CA GLY A 4 -6.32 -13.91 -13.29
C GLY A 4 -7.32 -13.45 -12.91
N GLY A 5 -7.39 -12.84 -12.68
CA GLY A 5 -8.43 -12.51 -12.16
C GLY A 5 -9.51 -12.13 -12.89
N SER A 6 -10.45 -12.70 -12.58
CA SER A 6 -11.66 -12.34 -13.18
C SER A 6 -12.04 -10.94 -12.83
N ASP A 7 -11.40 -10.34 -11.87
CA ASP A 7 -11.79 -9.03 -11.47
C ASP A 7 -11.22 -7.96 -12.30
N ASP A 8 -10.26 -8.25 -13.11
CA ASP A 8 -9.59 -7.26 -13.93
C ASP A 8 -9.02 -6.11 -13.12
N VAL A 9 -8.71 -6.35 -11.88
CA VAL A 9 -8.09 -5.32 -11.07
C VAL A 9 -6.62 -5.25 -11.41
N VAL A 10 -6.17 -4.07 -11.78
CA VAL A 10 -4.75 -3.85 -12.04
C VAL A 10 -4.17 -3.19 -10.80
N PHE A 11 -3.12 -3.79 -10.29
CA PHE A 11 -2.48 -3.29 -9.08
C PHE A 11 -1.27 -2.44 -9.43
N GLU A 12 -1.02 -1.48 -8.58
CA GLU A 12 0.12 -0.62 -8.70
C GLU A 12 0.87 -0.70 -7.38
N THR A 13 2.18 -0.75 -7.41
CA THR A 13 2.97 -0.87 -6.19
C THR A 13 3.28 0.49 -5.63
N PHE A 14 3.09 0.62 -4.32
CA PHE A 14 3.37 1.86 -3.61
C PHE A 14 4.38 1.59 -2.51
N ARG A 15 5.17 2.58 -2.18
CA ARG A 15 6.13 2.50 -1.11
C ARG A 15 5.59 3.23 0.11
N LEU A 16 5.78 2.61 1.26
CA LEU A 16 5.39 3.18 2.55
C LEU A 16 6.65 3.38 3.38
N GLU A 17 6.71 4.45 4.14
CA GLU A 17 7.89 4.74 4.94
C GLU A 17 7.78 4.15 6.34
N VAL A 18 7.26 2.94 6.45
CA VAL A 18 7.19 2.21 7.71
C VAL A 18 7.68 0.79 7.45
N GLY A 19 8.34 0.22 8.40
CA GLY A 19 8.87 -1.13 8.24
C GLY A 19 9.04 -1.82 9.57
N HIS A 20 9.77 -2.93 9.55
CA HIS A 20 9.97 -3.74 10.76
C HIS A 20 10.55 -2.93 11.90
N ALA A 21 11.42 -1.98 11.60
CA ALA A 21 12.06 -1.16 12.63
C ALA A 21 11.04 -0.38 13.44
N HIS A 22 9.85 -0.15 12.89
CA HIS A 22 8.80 0.58 13.57
C HIS A 22 7.79 -0.35 14.25
N GLY A 23 8.01 -1.65 14.17
CA GLY A 23 7.09 -2.61 14.79
C GLY A 23 5.81 -2.83 14.01
N VAL A 24 5.79 -2.47 12.75
CA VAL A 24 4.57 -2.59 11.97
C VAL A 24 4.43 -4.02 11.46
N LYS A 25 3.19 -4.45 11.32
CA LYS A 25 2.88 -5.78 10.79
C LYS A 25 1.97 -5.64 9.57
N PRO A 26 1.93 -6.65 8.71
CA PRO A 26 1.09 -6.56 7.51
C PRO A 26 -0.36 -6.21 7.80
N GLY A 27 -0.92 -6.80 8.84
CA GLY A 27 -2.31 -6.52 9.20
C GLY A 27 -2.53 -5.06 9.59
N ASN A 28 -1.52 -4.44 10.20
CA ASN A 28 -1.63 -3.03 10.56
C ASN A 28 -1.72 -2.17 9.32
N ILE A 29 -0.91 -2.49 8.32
CA ILE A 29 -0.88 -1.71 7.08
C ILE A 29 -2.18 -1.93 6.31
N VAL A 30 -2.58 -3.18 6.14
CA VAL A 30 -3.79 -3.49 5.40
C VAL A 30 -5.00 -2.84 6.06
N GLY A 31 -5.09 -2.96 7.39
CA GLY A 31 -6.23 -2.39 8.11
C GLY A 31 -6.29 -0.89 7.99
N ALA A 32 -5.16 -0.23 8.12
CA ALA A 32 -5.12 1.22 8.05
C ALA A 32 -5.49 1.72 6.65
N ILE A 33 -4.95 1.08 5.62
CA ILE A 33 -5.23 1.50 4.25
C ILE A 33 -6.68 1.20 3.90
N ALA A 34 -7.17 0.02 4.27
CA ALA A 34 -8.53 -0.36 3.95
C ALA A 34 -9.51 0.61 4.60
N ASN A 35 -9.26 0.97 5.84
CA ASN A 35 -10.13 1.87 6.55
C ASN A 35 -10.12 3.28 5.95
N GLU A 36 -8.94 3.77 5.66
CA GLU A 36 -8.83 5.14 5.15
C GLU A 36 -9.33 5.27 3.72
N ALA A 37 -9.04 4.29 2.90
CA ALA A 37 -9.39 4.34 1.48
C ALA A 37 -10.78 3.77 1.21
N GLY A 38 -11.40 3.16 2.20
CA GLY A 38 -12.70 2.53 1.99
C GLY A 38 -12.61 1.29 1.14
N LEU A 39 -11.47 0.63 1.15
CA LEU A 39 -11.28 -0.59 0.37
C LEU A 39 -11.51 -1.81 1.25
N GLU A 40 -11.90 -2.89 0.64
CA GLU A 40 -11.92 -4.17 1.33
C GLU A 40 -10.52 -4.74 1.29
N GLY A 41 -10.19 -5.53 2.31
CA GLY A 41 -8.86 -6.11 2.37
C GLY A 41 -8.49 -6.90 1.13
N ARG A 42 -9.45 -7.52 0.49
CA ARG A 42 -9.19 -8.31 -0.73
C ARG A 42 -8.77 -7.44 -1.90
N HIS A 43 -9.02 -6.13 -1.82
CA HIS A 43 -8.61 -5.22 -2.87
C HIS A 43 -7.20 -4.69 -2.61
N ILE A 44 -6.59 -5.08 -1.52
CA ILE A 44 -5.22 -4.74 -1.24
C ILE A 44 -4.39 -5.97 -1.55
N GLY A 45 -3.44 -5.81 -2.43
CA GLY A 45 -2.65 -6.95 -2.86
C GLY A 45 -1.59 -7.30 -1.87
N GLN A 46 -0.41 -7.60 -2.36
CA GLN A 46 0.65 -8.08 -1.51
C GLN A 46 1.25 -6.96 -0.68
N VAL A 47 1.63 -7.26 0.54
CA VAL A 47 2.35 -6.32 1.40
C VAL A 47 3.71 -6.93 1.69
N ASP A 48 4.76 -6.18 1.42
CA ASP A 48 6.13 -6.64 1.60
C ASP A 48 6.82 -5.67 2.55
N ILE A 49 7.02 -6.06 3.79
CA ILE A 49 7.60 -5.20 4.81
C ILE A 49 9.10 -5.42 4.86
N ARG A 50 9.83 -4.33 4.72
CA ARG A 50 11.29 -4.33 4.82
C ARG A 50 11.69 -3.72 6.14
N ASP A 51 12.99 -3.45 6.31
CA ASP A 51 13.48 -2.96 7.59
C ASP A 51 12.91 -1.60 7.97
N ASP A 52 12.96 -0.65 7.08
CA ASP A 52 12.51 0.71 7.37
C ASP A 52 11.49 1.22 6.39
N HIS A 53 11.02 0.41 5.50
CA HIS A 53 9.99 0.79 4.53
C HIS A 53 9.22 -0.46 4.14
N SER A 54 8.18 -0.27 3.34
CA SER A 54 7.36 -1.40 2.90
C SER A 54 6.81 -1.09 1.53
N PHE A 55 6.35 -2.12 0.86
CA PHE A 55 5.69 -1.98 -0.42
C PHE A 55 4.31 -2.61 -0.32
N VAL A 56 3.35 -2.03 -0.99
CA VAL A 56 1.99 -2.56 -1.00
C VAL A 56 1.41 -2.40 -2.38
N ASP A 57 0.67 -3.39 -2.81
CA ASP A 57 -0.02 -3.32 -4.09
C ASP A 57 -1.43 -2.84 -3.85
N LEU A 58 -1.80 -1.77 -4.52
CA LEU A 58 -3.13 -1.18 -4.40
C LEU A 58 -3.72 -1.04 -5.80
N PRO A 59 -5.05 -0.99 -5.92
CA PRO A 59 -5.65 -0.85 -7.24
C PRO A 59 -5.24 0.45 -7.90
N GLU A 60 -5.05 0.39 -9.21
CA GLU A 60 -4.77 1.59 -9.97
C GLU A 60 -5.96 2.52 -9.96
N GLY A 61 -5.70 3.75 -10.24
CA GLY A 61 -6.79 4.69 -10.43
C GLY A 61 -7.39 5.23 -9.17
N MET A 62 -6.70 5.12 -8.06
CA MET A 62 -7.23 5.69 -6.82
C MET A 62 -7.36 7.20 -6.96
N PRO A 63 -8.47 7.78 -6.47
CA PRO A 63 -8.61 9.22 -6.48
C PRO A 63 -7.49 9.91 -5.72
N LYS A 64 -7.14 11.09 -6.17
CA LYS A 64 -6.07 11.84 -5.53
C LYS A 64 -6.37 12.14 -4.06
N ASP A 65 -7.63 12.34 -3.73
CA ASP A 65 -8.02 12.60 -2.35
C ASP A 65 -7.65 11.44 -1.45
N ILE A 66 -7.94 10.22 -1.92
CA ILE A 66 -7.62 9.02 -1.16
C ILE A 66 -6.12 8.91 -0.99
N PHE A 67 -5.39 9.11 -2.08
CA PHE A 67 -3.94 9.00 -2.04
C PHE A 67 -3.35 10.01 -1.05
N ARG A 68 -3.88 11.23 -1.06
CA ARG A 68 -3.42 12.27 -0.15
C ARG A 68 -3.70 11.90 1.30
N ASN A 69 -4.88 11.34 1.56
CA ASN A 69 -5.23 10.92 2.91
C ASN A 69 -4.33 9.78 3.38
N LEU A 70 -4.00 8.87 2.49
CA LEU A 70 -3.13 7.77 2.84
C LEU A 70 -1.75 8.24 3.26
N LYS A 71 -1.28 9.35 2.71
CA LYS A 71 0.02 9.87 3.10
C LYS A 71 0.06 10.27 4.57
N LYS A 72 -1.09 10.63 5.11
CA LYS A 72 -1.17 11.11 6.49
C LYS A 72 -1.54 10.02 7.47
N VAL A 73 -1.89 8.86 6.99
CA VAL A 73 -2.26 7.77 7.87
C VAL A 73 -1.05 7.34 8.67
N ARG A 74 -1.25 7.05 9.94
CA ARG A 74 -0.18 6.60 10.80
C ARG A 74 -0.38 5.15 11.18
N VAL A 75 0.71 4.43 11.16
CA VAL A 75 0.72 3.04 11.60
C VAL A 75 1.94 2.90 12.49
N ALA A 76 1.75 2.34 13.67
CA ALA A 76 2.83 2.19 14.62
C ALA A 76 3.52 3.52 14.94
N GLY A 77 2.73 4.60 14.93
CA GLY A 77 3.26 5.92 15.25
C GLY A 77 3.98 6.63 14.12
N GLN A 78 4.05 6.00 12.95
CA GLN A 78 4.75 6.57 11.80
C GLN A 78 3.76 6.87 10.70
N GLU A 79 3.94 8.00 10.05
CA GLU A 79 3.15 8.32 8.87
C GLU A 79 3.58 7.41 7.73
N LEU A 80 2.62 6.93 6.97
CA LEU A 80 2.94 6.04 5.86
C LEU A 80 3.73 6.74 4.77
N ARG A 81 3.45 8.00 4.53
CA ARG A 81 4.10 8.77 3.48
C ARG A 81 4.11 7.99 2.17
N ILE A 82 2.98 7.42 1.84
CA ILE A 82 2.85 6.57 0.68
C ILE A 82 3.27 7.31 -0.58
N SER A 83 4.01 6.63 -1.44
CA SER A 83 4.41 7.20 -2.72
C SER A 83 4.36 6.13 -3.77
N ARG A 84 4.20 6.56 -5.02
CA ARG A 84 4.14 5.65 -6.13
C ARG A 84 5.54 5.15 -6.46
N VAL A 85 5.66 3.86 -6.63
CA VAL A 85 6.91 3.30 -7.07
C VAL A 85 6.91 3.31 -8.57
N ASP A 86 7.80 4.10 -9.13
CA ASP A 86 7.82 4.21 -10.53
C ASP A 86 8.64 3.23 -11.10
N ALA A 87 8.57 2.49 -11.02
CA ALA A 87 9.19 1.59 -11.55
C ALA A 87 9.91 1.36 -12.37
N LYS A 88 9.91 1.32 -12.72
CA LYS A 88 10.30 0.92 -13.48
C LYS A 88 11.42 0.81 -13.65
N PRO A 89 11.93 0.43 -13.39
CA PRO A 89 13.11 0.51 -13.44
C PRO A 89 13.64 0.00 -14.45
N PRO A 90 14.09 0.40 -14.87
CA PRO A 90 14.46 0.00 -16.01
C PRO A 90 15.33 -1.07 -15.86
N ARG A 91 15.45 -1.44 -15.67
CA ARG A 91 16.00 -2.23 -15.58
C ARG A 91 16.42 -2.48 -15.83
#